data_13f5cf60cbcf79b79de55f6ca1e293f2
#
_entry.id   13f5cf60cbcf79b79de55f6ca1e293f2
#
_cell.length_a   1.000
_cell.length_b   1.000
_cell.length_c   1.000
_cell.angle_alpha   90.00
_cell.angle_beta   90.00
_cell.angle_gamma   90.00
#
_symmetry.space_group_name_H-M   'P 1'
#
loop_
_entity.id
_entity.type
_entity.pdbx_description
1 polymer ?
#
loop_
_entity_poly.entity_id
_entity_poly.type
_entity_poly.pdbx_seq_one_letter_code
_entity_poly.pdbx_strand_id
1 'polypeptide(L)'
;MRINILTIAAALVLTACGGNTDKRIDAAAEADEKAATEAQAEAPGAVEAYTAPTVTPDSSMPTIVDFNAAWCGPCRMFGPIFDATAVKYKGKARFLSVDVDKAEELAHAYGVNAIPQVTIIYSDGISESRTGLIEQPEFEALVEAAIASNNARR
;
A
#
# COMPACT_ATOMS: atom_id res chain seq x y z
N MET A 1 -24.32 41.45 -6.40
CA MET A 1 -25.61 41.93 -6.94
C MET A 1 -26.33 40.74 -7.59
N ARG A 2 -27.49 40.45 -7.05
CA ARG A 2 -28.59 39.56 -7.44
C ARG A 2 -28.53 38.10 -7.00
N ILE A 3 -29.22 37.94 -5.92
CA ILE A 3 -29.94 36.83 -5.31
C ILE A 3 -31.02 36.34 -6.29
N ASN A 4 -31.17 35.03 -6.43
CA ASN A 4 -32.49 34.47 -6.80
C ASN A 4 -32.77 33.23 -5.97
N ILE A 5 -33.65 33.43 -5.05
CA ILE A 5 -34.44 32.47 -4.28
C ILE A 5 -35.61 32.08 -5.15
N LEU A 6 -35.88 30.79 -5.35
CA LEU A 6 -37.21 30.32 -5.65
C LEU A 6 -37.51 29.00 -4.97
N THR A 7 -38.29 29.12 -3.96
CA THR A 7 -39.09 28.14 -3.23
C THR A 7 -40.15 27.47 -4.14
N ILE A 8 -40.64 26.32 -3.69
CA ILE A 8 -42.00 25.73 -3.82
C ILE A 8 -41.82 24.20 -3.84
N ALA A 9 -42.47 23.36 -3.14
CA ALA A 9 -43.55 23.28 -2.19
C ALA A 9 -43.81 21.79 -1.94
N ALA A 10 -44.33 21.53 -0.79
CA ALA A 10 -44.74 20.24 -0.24
C ALA A 10 -45.80 19.50 -1.06
N ALA A 11 -45.72 18.15 -0.99
CA ALA A 11 -46.94 17.33 -1.09
C ALA A 11 -46.82 16.11 -0.18
N LEU A 12 -47.54 16.18 0.89
CA LEU A 12 -47.87 15.11 1.81
C LEU A 12 -48.92 14.21 1.14
N VAL A 13 -48.70 12.90 1.09
CA VAL A 13 -49.79 11.92 0.93
C VAL A 13 -49.62 10.84 1.99
N LEU A 14 -50.42 10.93 3.00
CA LEU A 14 -50.78 9.87 3.91
C LEU A 14 -51.81 8.97 3.23
N THR A 15 -51.56 7.66 3.20
CA THR A 15 -52.69 6.71 3.18
C THR A 15 -52.33 5.48 3.99
N ALA A 16 -53.21 5.17 4.89
CA ALA A 16 -53.13 4.23 5.97
C ALA A 16 -53.54 2.80 5.57
N CYS A 17 -53.19 1.88 6.47
CA CYS A 17 -53.86 0.63 6.85
C CYS A 17 -53.84 -0.57 5.93
N GLY A 18 -53.38 -1.67 6.54
CA GLY A 18 -53.77 -3.00 6.18
C GLY A 18 -52.79 -4.04 6.76
N GLY A 19 -53.06 -4.51 7.98
CA GLY A 19 -52.30 -5.55 8.62
C GLY A 19 -52.52 -6.93 7.97
N ASN A 20 -51.57 -7.79 8.12
CA ASN A 20 -51.84 -9.14 8.58
C ASN A 20 -50.55 -9.85 9.02
N THR A 21 -50.67 -10.44 10.14
CA THR A 21 -49.86 -11.36 10.91
C THR A 21 -49.35 -12.59 10.14
N ASP A 22 -48.23 -13.11 10.71
CA ASP A 22 -47.73 -14.49 10.66
C ASP A 22 -46.94 -14.97 9.43
N LYS A 23 -45.66 -15.09 9.58
CA LYS A 23 -44.97 -16.38 9.69
C LYS A 23 -43.44 -16.16 9.82
N ARG A 24 -42.98 -16.35 11.03
CA ARG A 24 -41.81 -17.10 11.51
C ARG A 24 -40.78 -17.57 10.49
N ILE A 25 -39.55 -17.17 10.91
CA ILE A 25 -38.32 -17.94 11.01
C ILE A 25 -37.61 -18.34 9.72
N ASP A 26 -36.29 -18.18 9.85
CA ASP A 26 -35.21 -18.69 9.00
C ASP A 26 -34.74 -17.77 7.87
N ALA A 27 -33.91 -16.82 8.23
CA ALA A 27 -32.80 -16.33 7.40
C ALA A 27 -31.91 -15.40 8.19
N ALA A 28 -31.23 -15.93 9.18
CA ALA A 28 -30.11 -15.27 9.85
C ALA A 28 -28.87 -16.14 9.59
N ALA A 29 -28.26 -15.99 8.45
CA ALA A 29 -26.90 -16.46 8.16
C ALA A 29 -26.52 -16.20 6.69
N GLU A 30 -26.40 -14.95 6.26
CA GLU A 30 -25.70 -14.62 5.00
C GLU A 30 -25.48 -13.10 4.91
N ALA A 31 -24.75 -12.55 5.88
CA ALA A 31 -24.33 -11.14 5.81
C ALA A 31 -23.03 -10.87 6.58
N ASP A 32 -22.03 -11.76 6.49
CA ASP A 32 -20.75 -11.52 7.15
C ASP A 32 -19.52 -11.95 6.34
N GLU A 33 -19.65 -12.13 5.02
CA GLU A 33 -18.53 -12.51 4.17
C GLU A 33 -18.21 -11.50 3.05
N LYS A 34 -18.71 -10.26 3.16
CA LYS A 34 -18.42 -9.24 2.14
C LYS A 34 -17.70 -8.00 2.68
N ALA A 35 -17.17 -8.06 3.88
CA ALA A 35 -16.48 -6.91 4.50
C ALA A 35 -14.95 -7.07 4.60
N ALA A 36 -14.35 -8.09 4.00
CA ALA A 36 -12.91 -8.35 4.09
C ALA A 36 -12.15 -8.14 2.77
N THR A 37 -12.74 -7.52 1.75
CA THR A 37 -12.09 -7.37 0.43
C THR A 37 -11.92 -5.91 -0.03
N GLU A 38 -12.22 -4.93 0.82
CA GLU A 38 -12.13 -3.51 0.42
C GLU A 38 -11.29 -2.66 1.40
N ALA A 39 -10.12 -3.15 1.80
CA ALA A 39 -9.14 -2.34 2.53
C ALA A 39 -7.76 -2.37 1.85
N GLN A 40 -7.72 -2.43 0.52
CA GLN A 40 -6.57 -2.03 -0.27
C GLN A 40 -6.92 -0.69 -0.94
N ALA A 41 -7.04 0.35 -0.13
CA ALA A 41 -7.02 1.71 -0.65
C ALA A 41 -5.58 1.97 -1.11
N GLU A 42 -5.33 1.75 -2.40
CA GLU A 42 -4.20 2.30 -3.12
C GLU A 42 -4.10 3.79 -2.81
N ALA A 43 -3.12 4.15 -1.98
CA ALA A 43 -2.67 5.53 -1.94
C ALA A 43 -1.95 5.78 -3.28
N PRO A 44 -2.53 6.56 -4.23
CA PRO A 44 -1.99 6.66 -5.56
C PRO A 44 -0.61 7.28 -5.54
N GLY A 45 0.43 6.48 -5.86
CA GLY A 45 1.71 6.98 -6.30
C GLY A 45 2.81 7.13 -5.27
N ALA A 46 2.76 6.49 -4.10
CA ALA A 46 3.90 6.43 -3.19
C ALA A 46 4.75 5.16 -3.41
N VAL A 47 4.12 4.03 -3.71
CA VAL A 47 4.77 2.75 -4.03
C VAL A 47 4.47 2.37 -5.47
N GLU A 48 5.50 1.96 -6.21
CA GLU A 48 5.41 1.49 -7.59
C GLU A 48 5.55 -0.04 -7.61
N ALA A 49 4.57 -0.75 -8.19
CA ALA A 49 4.71 -2.17 -8.50
C ALA A 49 5.74 -2.34 -9.63
N TYR A 50 6.77 -3.17 -9.42
CA TYR A 50 7.91 -3.24 -10.30
C TYR A 50 8.22 -4.69 -10.71
N THR A 51 8.36 -4.92 -12.02
CA THR A 51 8.56 -6.25 -12.61
C THR A 51 9.71 -6.30 -13.63
N ALA A 52 10.40 -5.18 -13.86
CA ALA A 52 11.51 -5.18 -14.79
C ALA A 52 12.72 -5.96 -14.22
N PRO A 53 13.58 -6.55 -15.08
CA PRO A 53 14.67 -7.42 -14.63
C PRO A 53 15.81 -6.67 -13.92
N THR A 54 15.86 -5.35 -14.01
CA THR A 54 16.90 -4.53 -13.38
C THR A 54 16.31 -3.24 -12.85
N VAL A 55 16.80 -2.75 -11.72
CA VAL A 55 16.46 -1.42 -11.19
C VAL A 55 17.56 -0.45 -11.59
N THR A 56 17.19 0.58 -12.35
CA THR A 56 18.10 1.70 -12.63
C THR A 56 18.16 2.62 -11.40
N PRO A 57 19.36 2.87 -10.84
CA PRO A 57 19.51 3.81 -9.73
C PRO A 57 19.01 5.20 -10.11
N ASP A 58 18.32 5.86 -9.19
CA ASP A 58 17.92 7.26 -9.37
C ASP A 58 19.08 8.17 -8.92
N SER A 59 19.49 9.10 -9.79
CA SER A 59 20.61 9.99 -9.51
C SER A 59 20.29 11.04 -8.42
N SER A 60 19.01 11.22 -8.09
CA SER A 60 18.54 12.27 -7.18
C SER A 60 18.17 11.74 -5.79
N MET A 61 17.77 10.46 -5.67
CA MET A 61 17.27 9.90 -4.42
C MET A 61 17.55 8.40 -4.32
N PRO A 62 17.59 7.83 -3.10
CA PRO A 62 17.73 6.38 -2.95
C PRO A 62 16.45 5.67 -3.39
N THR A 63 16.58 4.47 -3.93
CA THR A 63 15.46 3.58 -4.24
C THR A 63 15.36 2.50 -3.16
N ILE A 64 14.21 2.37 -2.56
CA ILE A 64 13.87 1.37 -1.53
C ILE A 64 13.00 0.30 -2.19
N VAL A 65 13.46 -0.93 -2.21
CA VAL A 65 12.79 -2.06 -2.86
C VAL A 65 12.34 -3.04 -1.79
N ASP A 66 11.04 -3.34 -1.75
CA ASP A 66 10.47 -4.43 -0.95
C ASP A 66 10.26 -5.67 -1.84
N PHE A 67 11.01 -6.73 -1.57
CA PHE A 67 10.81 -8.04 -2.18
C PHE A 67 9.83 -8.84 -1.34
N ASN A 68 8.68 -9.16 -1.91
CA ASN A 68 7.55 -9.78 -1.24
C ASN A 68 6.86 -10.84 -2.10
N ALA A 69 5.84 -11.52 -1.54
CA ALA A 69 4.94 -12.39 -2.27
C ALA A 69 3.58 -12.47 -1.57
N ALA A 70 2.52 -12.76 -2.33
CA ALA A 70 1.15 -12.83 -1.81
C ALA A 70 0.97 -13.93 -0.73
N TRP A 71 1.68 -15.05 -0.84
CA TRP A 71 1.65 -16.16 0.12
C TRP A 71 2.48 -15.93 1.39
N CYS A 72 3.29 -14.88 1.44
CA CYS A 72 4.19 -14.58 2.54
C CYS A 72 3.45 -13.87 3.69
N GLY A 73 3.27 -14.55 4.81
CA GLY A 73 2.61 -14.00 6.00
C GLY A 73 3.29 -12.75 6.57
N PRO A 74 4.61 -12.79 6.86
CA PRO A 74 5.35 -11.61 7.34
C PRO A 74 5.33 -10.44 6.36
N CYS A 75 5.31 -10.69 5.05
CA CYS A 75 5.22 -9.63 4.04
C CYS A 75 3.90 -8.86 4.13
N ARG A 76 2.78 -9.56 4.41
CA ARG A 76 1.48 -8.91 4.61
C ARG A 76 1.44 -8.02 5.85
N MET A 77 2.27 -8.31 6.85
CA MET A 77 2.42 -7.44 8.02
C MET A 77 3.30 -6.22 7.72
N PHE A 78 4.31 -6.40 6.88
CA PHE A 78 5.24 -5.35 6.49
C PHE A 78 4.64 -4.38 5.46
N GLY A 79 3.80 -4.84 4.53
CA GLY A 79 3.22 -4.02 3.47
C GLY A 79 2.62 -2.69 3.95
N PRO A 80 1.71 -2.67 4.95
CA PRO A 80 1.18 -1.42 5.48
C PRO A 80 2.24 -0.47 6.06
N ILE A 81 3.31 -1.01 6.66
CA ILE A 81 4.45 -0.22 7.18
C ILE A 81 5.21 0.40 6.02
N PHE A 82 5.47 -0.38 4.96
CA PHE A 82 6.14 0.06 3.76
C PHE A 82 5.37 1.19 3.07
N ASP A 83 4.05 1.00 2.86
CA ASP A 83 3.17 1.97 2.21
C ASP A 83 3.08 3.29 2.99
N ALA A 84 2.88 3.22 4.31
CA ALA A 84 2.82 4.40 5.16
C ALA A 84 4.14 5.19 5.14
N THR A 85 5.28 4.47 5.15
CA THR A 85 6.60 5.07 5.07
C THR A 85 6.84 5.71 3.70
N ALA A 86 6.41 5.06 2.62
CA ALA A 86 6.50 5.60 1.26
C ALA A 86 5.73 6.92 1.12
N VAL A 87 4.54 7.02 1.71
CA VAL A 87 3.78 8.28 1.76
C VAL A 87 4.54 9.36 2.51
N LYS A 88 5.11 9.02 3.68
CA LYS A 88 5.86 9.96 4.54
C LYS A 88 7.10 10.53 3.85
N TYR A 89 7.81 9.71 3.08
CA TYR A 89 9.07 10.10 2.42
C TYR A 89 8.92 10.33 0.91
N LYS A 90 7.70 10.56 0.43
CA LYS A 90 7.42 10.87 -0.98
C LYS A 90 8.28 12.03 -1.48
N GLY A 91 8.96 11.85 -2.61
CA GLY A 91 9.87 12.82 -3.21
C GLY A 91 11.25 12.91 -2.54
N LYS A 92 11.54 12.12 -1.50
CA LYS A 92 12.85 12.00 -0.85
C LYS A 92 13.50 10.63 -1.09
N ALA A 93 12.71 9.62 -1.34
CA ALA A 93 13.10 8.28 -1.74
C ALA A 93 12.07 7.71 -2.71
N ARG A 94 12.50 6.82 -3.61
CA ARG A 94 11.64 6.04 -4.50
C ARG A 94 11.33 4.71 -3.84
N PHE A 95 10.07 4.28 -3.86
CA PHE A 95 9.63 3.03 -3.25
C PHE A 95 9.08 2.09 -4.30
N LEU A 96 9.63 0.88 -4.36
CA LEU A 96 9.26 -0.18 -5.30
C LEU A 96 8.81 -1.42 -4.55
N SER A 97 7.69 -1.99 -4.95
CA SER A 97 7.23 -3.30 -4.49
C SER A 97 7.45 -4.34 -5.58
N VAL A 98 8.17 -5.39 -5.26
CA VAL A 98 8.58 -6.46 -6.17
C VAL A 98 8.02 -7.78 -5.69
N ASP A 99 7.07 -8.33 -6.45
CA ASP A 99 6.57 -9.69 -6.25
C ASP A 99 7.61 -10.67 -6.81
N VAL A 100 8.24 -11.47 -5.94
CA VAL A 100 9.32 -12.38 -6.33
C VAL A 100 8.86 -13.47 -7.30
N ASP A 101 7.58 -13.82 -7.28
CA ASP A 101 7.00 -14.81 -8.20
C ASP A 101 6.84 -14.24 -9.62
N LYS A 102 6.81 -12.90 -9.77
CA LYS A 102 6.67 -12.21 -11.06
C LYS A 102 7.97 -11.61 -11.57
N ALA A 103 8.97 -11.46 -10.70
CA ALA A 103 10.25 -10.84 -11.03
C ALA A 103 11.42 -11.68 -10.49
N GLU A 104 11.44 -12.97 -10.82
CA GLU A 104 12.45 -13.94 -10.35
C GLU A 104 13.88 -13.51 -10.69
N GLU A 105 14.11 -13.01 -11.91
CA GLU A 105 15.43 -12.55 -12.35
C GLU A 105 15.94 -11.40 -11.48
N LEU A 106 15.05 -10.45 -11.16
CA LEU A 106 15.39 -9.33 -10.29
C LEU A 106 15.67 -9.79 -8.86
N ALA A 107 14.82 -10.66 -8.30
CA ALA A 107 15.02 -11.22 -6.97
C ALA A 107 16.35 -11.96 -6.89
N HIS A 108 16.69 -12.76 -7.90
CA HIS A 108 17.96 -13.46 -7.98
C HIS A 108 19.16 -12.50 -8.07
N ALA A 109 19.06 -11.44 -8.90
CA ALA A 109 20.12 -10.45 -9.05
C ALA A 109 20.46 -9.72 -7.73
N TYR A 110 19.45 -9.51 -6.87
CA TYR A 110 19.64 -8.90 -5.54
C TYR A 110 19.83 -9.93 -4.41
N GLY A 111 20.06 -11.21 -4.74
CA GLY A 111 20.37 -12.27 -3.79
C GLY A 111 19.25 -12.54 -2.78
N VAL A 112 17.98 -12.41 -3.20
CA VAL A 112 16.83 -12.64 -2.34
C VAL A 112 16.71 -14.12 -2.03
N ASN A 113 17.01 -14.50 -0.79
CA ASN A 113 16.93 -15.88 -0.31
C ASN A 113 15.80 -16.09 0.69
N ALA A 114 15.26 -15.02 1.25
CA ALA A 114 14.11 -15.04 2.15
C ALA A 114 13.37 -13.69 2.08
N ILE A 115 12.07 -13.71 2.30
CA ILE A 115 11.19 -12.53 2.24
C ILE A 115 10.42 -12.34 3.56
N PRO A 116 10.04 -11.09 3.91
CA PRO A 116 10.32 -9.86 3.17
C PRO A 116 11.83 -9.53 3.17
N GLN A 117 12.33 -8.96 2.08
CA GLN A 117 13.66 -8.37 2.03
C GLN A 117 13.55 -6.94 1.51
N VAL A 118 14.08 -6.00 2.28
CA VAL A 118 14.22 -4.61 1.85
C VAL A 118 15.62 -4.40 1.31
N THR A 119 15.72 -3.86 0.09
CA THR A 119 16.98 -3.49 -0.54
C THR A 119 16.99 -1.99 -0.82
N ILE A 120 18.01 -1.32 -0.35
CA ILE A 120 18.27 0.10 -0.61
C ILE A 120 19.29 0.19 -1.72
N ILE A 121 18.98 0.95 -2.78
CA ILE A 121 19.86 1.19 -3.92
C ILE A 121 20.18 2.68 -3.93
N TYR A 122 21.44 3.02 -3.79
CA TYR A 122 21.93 4.39 -3.78
C TYR A 122 22.18 4.93 -5.21
N SER A 123 22.34 6.25 -5.32
CA SER A 123 22.58 6.93 -6.60
C SER A 123 23.85 6.50 -7.33
N ASP A 124 24.83 5.97 -6.60
CA ASP A 124 26.08 5.40 -7.14
C ASP A 124 25.97 3.93 -7.56
N GLY A 125 24.77 3.33 -7.43
CA GLY A 125 24.49 1.94 -7.77
C GLY A 125 24.87 0.92 -6.66
N ILE A 126 25.47 1.37 -5.55
CA ILE A 126 25.71 0.51 -4.40
C ILE A 126 24.37 0.16 -3.76
N SER A 127 24.25 -1.07 -3.28
CA SER A 127 23.04 -1.53 -2.60
C SER A 127 23.35 -2.24 -1.28
N GLU A 128 22.40 -2.17 -0.36
CA GLU A 128 22.42 -2.91 0.90
C GLU A 128 21.04 -3.49 1.18
N SER A 129 20.98 -4.65 1.85
CA SER A 129 19.76 -5.38 2.09
C SER A 129 19.54 -5.71 3.56
N ARG A 130 18.28 -5.78 3.95
CA ARG A 130 17.78 -6.27 5.24
C ARG A 130 16.71 -7.31 4.99
N THR A 131 16.80 -8.46 5.63
CA THR A 131 15.83 -9.56 5.50
C THR A 131 15.04 -9.72 6.79
N GLY A 132 13.76 -9.96 6.66
CA GLY A 132 12.82 -10.16 7.75
C GLY A 132 11.89 -8.97 7.98
N LEU A 133 10.91 -9.17 8.86
CA LEU A 133 9.98 -8.13 9.26
C LEU A 133 10.74 -7.02 10.01
N ILE A 134 10.54 -5.79 9.58
CA ILE A 134 11.09 -4.59 10.20
C ILE A 134 9.91 -3.80 10.78
N GLU A 135 10.01 -3.42 12.05
CA GLU A 135 8.98 -2.60 12.68
C GLU A 135 9.04 -1.15 12.17
N GLN A 136 7.90 -0.46 12.20
CA GLN A 136 7.78 0.88 11.59
C GLN A 136 8.84 1.88 12.06
N PRO A 137 9.16 2.06 13.36
CA PRO A 137 10.17 3.02 13.79
C PRO A 137 11.57 2.69 13.26
N GLU A 138 11.91 1.40 13.21
CA GLU A 138 13.20 0.94 12.68
C GLU A 138 13.28 1.15 11.17
N PHE A 139 12.20 0.86 10.45
CA PHE A 139 12.15 1.05 9.00
C PHE A 139 12.22 2.53 8.62
N GLU A 140 11.52 3.41 9.34
CA GLU A 140 11.62 4.86 9.14
C GLU A 140 13.06 5.38 9.38
N ALA A 141 13.70 4.92 10.45
CA ALA A 141 15.10 5.28 10.73
C ALA A 141 16.06 4.78 9.64
N LEU A 142 15.81 3.59 9.10
CA LEU A 142 16.58 3.03 7.97
C LEU A 142 16.44 3.89 6.72
N VAL A 143 15.22 4.33 6.40
CA VAL A 143 14.95 5.21 5.23
C VAL A 143 15.60 6.59 5.42
N GLU A 144 15.54 7.17 6.63
CA GLU A 144 16.21 8.44 6.93
C GLU A 144 17.73 8.34 6.76
N ALA A 145 18.32 7.27 7.28
CA ALA A 145 19.75 7.00 7.11
C ALA A 145 20.13 6.81 5.63
N ALA A 146 19.28 6.12 4.85
CA ALA A 146 19.47 5.95 3.42
C ALA A 146 19.45 7.29 2.67
N ILE A 147 18.51 8.17 2.98
CA ILE A 147 18.41 9.50 2.38
C ILE A 147 19.66 10.34 2.71
N ALA A 148 20.10 10.34 3.97
CA ALA A 148 21.28 11.05 4.40
C ALA A 148 22.56 10.53 3.71
N SER A 149 22.72 9.20 3.66
CA SER A 149 23.84 8.54 2.99
C SER A 149 23.86 8.80 1.49
N ASN A 150 22.70 8.78 0.83
CA ASN A 150 22.60 9.09 -0.60
C ASN A 150 23.01 10.53 -0.90
N ASN A 151 22.64 11.48 -0.05
CA ASN A 151 23.04 12.88 -0.21
C ASN A 151 24.56 13.07 -0.07
N ALA A 152 25.22 12.26 0.77
CA ALA A 152 26.69 12.29 0.94
C ALA A 152 27.45 11.63 -0.24
N ARG A 153 26.76 10.82 -1.06
CA ARG A 153 27.32 10.11 -2.24
C ARG A 153 27.22 10.89 -3.55
N ARG A 154 26.48 11.99 -3.53
CA ARG A 154 26.27 12.90 -4.68
C ARG A 154 27.28 14.03 -4.67
#